data_f3500c95cf74dfec6ad7e626692352f2
#
_entry.id   f3500c95cf74dfec6ad7e626692352f2
#
_cell.length_a   1.000
_cell.length_b   1.000
_cell.length_c   1.000
_cell.angle_alpha   90.00
_cell.angle_beta   90.00
_cell.angle_gamma   90.00
#
_symmetry.space_group_name_H-M   'P 1'
#
loop_
_entity.id
_entity.type
_entity.pdbx_description
1 polymer ?
#
loop_
_entity_poly.entity_id
_entity_poly.type
_entity_poly.pdbx_seq_one_letter_code
_entity_poly.pdbx_strand_id
1 'polypeptide(L)'
;MTGKIFRSTLAASLTVLLASLLVITGCLYTYFGTVREQQLQTELTLAAAAVEADGADYLARVRDTAERLTWVASDGTVLYDTRTDTQPMENHGQREEIREALTGGSGSSARYSETLTEKMLYQAVRLTDGSVLRISGSQKTVWMLVLGMLHAVIVVALLAGGLSALLASRAARRVVEPLNRLDLEHPLDNNAYEELSPLLGRVYAQQQEIRHRTRDLRQRQDEFEQITGSMREGLVLLDHSGRILSINPAAQALFHADGTCVGQDFLTVDRHPDLTAAIHDAAETGHSQLRAERRGREYQLDFSRIESNGKVLGTVLLAFDVTEQAEAERMRREFTANVSHELKTPLQSIIGSAELLENGLVKPEDQPRFLNRIHQEADRLVALINDILRLSQLDEGGALPHEQVSVLELAQEAARSLTAQAAAQAVHISVTGTAGTVFGVRRLLYEIARNLCENAVKYNVPGGSVTVEVAETDRDVTLLVRDTGIGIPEGDQSRVFERFYRVDKSHSRAIGGTGLGLSIVKHAVAYHHGTLRLESQPGKGTVITVTLPKEPTE
;
A
#
# COMPACT_ATOMS: atom_id res chain seq x y z
N MET A 1 30.12 -24.18 -3.82
CA MET A 1 30.53 -25.03 -2.67
C MET A 1 31.40 -26.21 -3.10
N THR A 2 31.06 -26.96 -4.13
CA THR A 2 31.80 -28.12 -4.66
C THR A 2 33.29 -27.89 -4.87
N GLY A 3 33.69 -26.76 -5.50
CA GLY A 3 35.10 -26.45 -5.75
C GLY A 3 35.93 -26.15 -4.49
N LYS A 4 35.33 -25.64 -3.41
CA LYS A 4 36.04 -25.41 -2.15
C LYS A 4 36.29 -26.74 -1.42
N ILE A 5 35.25 -27.58 -1.34
CA ILE A 5 35.37 -28.92 -0.71
C ILE A 5 36.40 -29.78 -1.47
N PHE A 6 36.31 -29.81 -2.81
CA PHE A 6 37.26 -30.51 -3.65
C PHE A 6 38.71 -30.07 -3.41
N ARG A 7 38.99 -28.76 -3.43
CA ARG A 7 40.33 -28.21 -3.18
C ARG A 7 40.84 -28.52 -1.78
N SER A 8 40.01 -28.43 -0.76
CA SER A 8 40.38 -28.73 0.61
C SER A 8 40.73 -30.22 0.79
N THR A 9 39.90 -31.11 0.25
CA THR A 9 40.14 -32.56 0.33
C THR A 9 41.38 -32.97 -0.43
N LEU A 10 41.58 -32.41 -1.63
CA LEU A 10 42.76 -32.66 -2.44
C LEU A 10 44.04 -32.14 -1.74
N ALA A 11 44.00 -30.94 -1.18
CA ALA A 11 45.12 -30.36 -0.44
C ALA A 11 45.51 -31.21 0.77
N ALA A 12 44.51 -31.64 1.57
CA ALA A 12 44.74 -32.51 2.71
C ALA A 12 45.38 -33.84 2.31
N SER A 13 44.85 -34.48 1.24
CA SER A 13 45.43 -35.76 0.72
C SER A 13 46.86 -35.60 0.21
N LEU A 14 47.15 -34.50 -0.48
CA LEU A 14 48.49 -34.19 -0.98
C LEU A 14 49.48 -33.95 0.18
N THR A 15 49.04 -33.26 1.22
CA THR A 15 49.85 -33.00 2.43
C THR A 15 50.22 -34.32 3.12
N VAL A 16 49.24 -35.22 3.30
CA VAL A 16 49.47 -36.53 3.91
C VAL A 16 50.42 -37.37 3.06
N LEU A 17 50.25 -37.34 1.71
CA LEU A 17 51.14 -38.05 0.81
C LEU A 17 52.59 -37.57 0.90
N LEU A 18 52.80 -36.25 0.89
CA LEU A 18 54.13 -35.65 1.01
C LEU A 18 54.80 -35.98 2.37
N ALA A 19 54.03 -35.87 3.46
CA ALA A 19 54.51 -36.21 4.78
C ALA A 19 54.92 -37.71 4.88
N SER A 20 54.10 -38.60 4.37
CA SER A 20 54.39 -40.05 4.30
C SER A 20 55.63 -40.34 3.51
N LEU A 21 55.78 -39.70 2.34
CA LEU A 21 56.95 -39.88 1.48
C LEU A 21 58.24 -39.46 2.18
N LEU A 22 58.21 -38.34 2.89
CA LEU A 22 59.34 -37.81 3.64
C LEU A 22 59.75 -38.77 4.77
N VAL A 23 58.79 -39.30 5.54
CA VAL A 23 59.03 -40.28 6.58
C VAL A 23 59.60 -41.59 6.02
N ILE A 24 59.00 -42.13 4.96
CA ILE A 24 59.45 -43.39 4.32
C ILE A 24 60.85 -43.20 3.79
N THR A 25 61.15 -42.09 3.10
CA THR A 25 62.50 -41.84 2.54
C THR A 25 63.56 -41.76 3.67
N GLY A 26 63.20 -41.06 4.77
CA GLY A 26 64.07 -41.01 5.94
C GLY A 26 64.34 -42.40 6.58
N CYS A 27 63.27 -43.19 6.76
CA CYS A 27 63.40 -44.56 7.27
C CYS A 27 64.24 -45.46 6.35
N LEU A 28 64.04 -45.41 5.03
CA LEU A 28 64.82 -46.16 4.08
C LEU A 28 66.28 -45.74 4.06
N TYR A 29 66.56 -44.44 4.14
CA TYR A 29 67.95 -43.97 4.20
C TYR A 29 68.69 -44.48 5.44
N THR A 30 68.10 -44.44 6.61
CA THR A 30 68.65 -44.95 7.86
C THR A 30 68.83 -46.47 7.79
N TYR A 31 67.81 -47.20 7.29
CA TYR A 31 67.87 -48.66 7.11
C TYR A 31 69.00 -49.10 6.20
N PHE A 32 69.08 -48.54 4.99
CA PHE A 32 70.12 -48.86 4.06
C PHE A 32 71.50 -48.45 4.55
N GLY A 33 71.61 -47.37 5.33
CA GLY A 33 72.86 -47.00 5.98
C GLY A 33 73.35 -48.07 6.93
N THR A 34 72.48 -48.54 7.84
CA THR A 34 72.80 -49.59 8.80
C THR A 34 73.17 -50.93 8.12
N VAL A 35 72.37 -51.30 7.12
CA VAL A 35 72.69 -52.54 6.35
C VAL A 35 74.07 -52.46 5.67
N ARG A 36 74.40 -51.30 5.10
CA ARG A 36 75.72 -51.11 4.44
C ARG A 36 76.87 -51.14 5.43
N GLU A 37 76.74 -50.55 6.58
CA GLU A 37 77.73 -50.61 7.67
C GLU A 37 77.99 -52.08 8.10
N GLN A 38 76.89 -52.83 8.33
CA GLN A 38 77.02 -54.28 8.68
C GLN A 38 77.65 -55.09 7.60
N GLN A 39 77.32 -54.84 6.33
CA GLN A 39 77.89 -55.50 5.21
C GLN A 39 79.43 -55.26 5.14
N LEU A 40 79.83 -53.95 5.23
CA LEU A 40 81.26 -53.59 5.26
C LEU A 40 82.00 -54.24 6.42
N GLN A 41 81.39 -54.33 7.59
CA GLN A 41 81.97 -54.97 8.78
C GLN A 41 82.17 -56.47 8.56
N THR A 42 81.20 -57.16 7.93
CA THR A 42 81.27 -58.56 7.64
C THR A 42 82.37 -58.83 6.60
N GLU A 43 82.41 -58.02 5.54
CA GLU A 43 83.44 -58.10 4.51
C GLU A 43 84.86 -57.87 5.05
N LEU A 44 84.99 -56.87 5.96
CA LEU A 44 86.26 -56.58 6.62
C LEU A 44 86.72 -57.74 7.52
N THR A 45 85.81 -58.35 8.27
CA THR A 45 86.11 -59.46 9.15
C THR A 45 86.61 -60.68 8.34
N LEU A 46 85.94 -60.95 7.24
CA LEU A 46 86.34 -62.01 6.31
C LEU A 46 87.69 -61.70 5.66
N ALA A 47 87.87 -60.46 5.19
CA ALA A 47 89.11 -60.00 4.61
C ALA A 47 90.28 -60.04 5.60
N ALA A 48 90.02 -59.63 6.89
CA ALA A 48 91.01 -59.68 7.93
C ALA A 48 91.55 -61.13 8.18
N ALA A 49 90.62 -62.07 8.34
CA ALA A 49 90.96 -63.46 8.50
C ALA A 49 91.80 -64.03 7.32
N ALA A 50 91.48 -63.60 6.11
CA ALA A 50 92.17 -63.98 4.91
C ALA A 50 93.59 -63.35 4.78
N VAL A 51 93.71 -62.05 5.21
CA VAL A 51 95.00 -61.35 5.26
C VAL A 51 95.92 -61.96 6.33
N GLU A 52 95.38 -62.36 7.48
CA GLU A 52 96.15 -63.09 8.51
C GLU A 52 96.65 -64.42 8.03
N ALA A 53 95.92 -65.08 7.14
CA ALA A 53 96.37 -66.41 6.58
C ALA A 53 97.33 -66.27 5.41
N ASP A 54 97.05 -65.45 4.40
CA ASP A 54 97.71 -65.35 3.13
C ASP A 54 98.54 -64.07 2.90
N GLY A 55 98.46 -63.11 3.86
CA GLY A 55 99.20 -61.84 3.79
C GLY A 55 98.84 -60.96 2.56
N ALA A 56 99.87 -60.40 1.92
CA ALA A 56 99.71 -59.53 0.76
C ALA A 56 99.18 -60.25 -0.52
N ASP A 57 99.36 -61.56 -0.61
CA ASP A 57 98.89 -62.38 -1.75
C ASP A 57 97.35 -62.41 -1.85
N TYR A 58 96.64 -62.39 -0.72
CA TYR A 58 95.16 -62.23 -0.70
C TYR A 58 94.74 -60.87 -1.26
N LEU A 59 95.34 -59.78 -0.79
CA LEU A 59 95.03 -58.44 -1.24
C LEU A 59 95.36 -58.25 -2.74
N ALA A 60 96.34 -58.87 -3.27
CA ALA A 60 96.64 -58.85 -4.69
C ALA A 60 95.60 -59.56 -5.54
N ARG A 61 94.99 -60.66 -5.07
CA ARG A 61 93.88 -61.37 -5.73
C ARG A 61 92.54 -60.62 -5.69
N VAL A 62 92.33 -59.79 -4.70
CA VAL A 62 91.07 -59.03 -4.55
C VAL A 62 91.23 -57.61 -5.00
N ARG A 63 92.19 -57.27 -5.87
CA ARG A 63 92.48 -55.91 -6.33
C ARG A 63 91.31 -55.27 -7.10
N ASP A 64 90.48 -56.06 -7.78
CA ASP A 64 89.33 -55.58 -8.55
C ASP A 64 87.96 -55.66 -7.84
N THR A 65 87.97 -55.78 -6.51
CA THR A 65 86.74 -55.77 -5.74
C THR A 65 86.08 -54.34 -5.65
N ALA A 66 84.78 -54.34 -5.45
CA ALA A 66 84.04 -53.11 -5.37
C ALA A 66 84.51 -52.20 -4.19
N GLU A 67 85.01 -52.84 -3.14
CA GLU A 67 85.42 -52.12 -1.90
C GLU A 67 86.98 -52.00 -1.92
N ARG A 68 87.46 -50.89 -1.37
CA ARG A 68 88.88 -50.61 -1.24
C ARG A 68 89.37 -51.13 0.07
N LEU A 69 90.35 -52.04 0.04
CA LEU A 69 91.07 -52.54 1.20
C LEU A 69 92.46 -51.87 1.27
N THR A 70 92.81 -51.40 2.50
CA THR A 70 94.08 -50.77 2.77
C THR A 70 94.68 -51.44 4.02
N TRP A 71 95.86 -52.00 3.90
CA TRP A 71 96.59 -52.62 4.99
C TRP A 71 97.67 -51.68 5.51
N VAL A 72 97.60 -51.40 6.82
CA VAL A 72 98.38 -50.35 7.48
C VAL A 72 99.17 -50.93 8.62
N ALA A 73 100.45 -50.65 8.69
CA ALA A 73 101.35 -51.11 9.78
C ALA A 73 100.96 -50.40 11.12
N SER A 74 101.45 -50.91 12.26
CA SER A 74 101.16 -50.34 13.55
C SER A 74 101.68 -48.90 13.76
N ASP A 75 102.66 -48.46 12.94
CA ASP A 75 103.18 -47.07 12.93
C ASP A 75 102.35 -46.14 11.97
N GLY A 76 101.31 -46.67 11.30
CA GLY A 76 100.46 -45.96 10.35
C GLY A 76 100.96 -45.94 8.92
N THR A 77 102.04 -46.60 8.62
CA THR A 77 102.58 -46.75 7.24
C THR A 77 101.66 -47.66 6.45
N VAL A 78 101.30 -47.34 5.20
CA VAL A 78 100.45 -48.16 4.35
C VAL A 78 101.35 -49.29 3.75
N LEU A 79 101.02 -50.52 4.09
CA LEU A 79 101.74 -51.71 3.58
C LEU A 79 101.21 -52.17 2.22
N TYR A 80 99.90 -52.10 2.02
CA TYR A 80 99.26 -52.47 0.79
C TYR A 80 97.89 -51.70 0.63
N ASP A 81 97.55 -51.35 -0.64
CA ASP A 81 96.27 -50.77 -1.00
C ASP A 81 95.80 -51.41 -2.30
N THR A 82 94.49 -51.82 -2.34
CA THR A 82 93.94 -52.52 -3.53
C THR A 82 93.67 -51.58 -4.70
N ARG A 83 93.64 -50.26 -4.54
CA ARG A 83 93.31 -49.31 -5.64
C ARG A 83 94.46 -48.39 -6.07
N THR A 84 95.46 -48.21 -5.19
CA THR A 84 96.50 -47.21 -5.45
C THR A 84 97.85 -47.82 -5.06
N ASP A 85 98.91 -47.54 -5.83
CA ASP A 85 100.27 -47.95 -5.44
C ASP A 85 100.68 -47.22 -4.12
N THR A 86 101.34 -47.96 -3.24
CA THR A 86 101.67 -47.52 -1.85
C THR A 86 102.73 -46.41 -1.79
N GLN A 87 103.42 -46.09 -2.89
CA GLN A 87 104.31 -44.93 -2.99
C GLN A 87 103.64 -43.81 -3.87
N PRO A 88 103.33 -42.66 -3.43
CA PRO A 88 103.58 -41.95 -2.13
C PRO A 88 102.33 -41.78 -1.30
N MET A 89 101.88 -42.73 -0.51
CA MET A 89 100.77 -42.56 0.38
C MET A 89 101.25 -41.92 1.68
N GLU A 90 100.43 -40.88 2.13
CA GLU A 90 100.66 -40.32 3.43
C GLU A 90 100.42 -41.35 4.55
N ASN A 91 101.05 -41.15 5.72
CA ASN A 91 100.81 -42.01 6.86
C ASN A 91 99.33 -41.93 7.31
N HIS A 92 98.69 -43.11 7.40
CA HIS A 92 97.27 -43.22 7.77
C HIS A 92 97.01 -43.35 9.28
N GLY A 93 98.03 -43.35 10.13
CA GLY A 93 97.90 -43.51 11.57
C GLY A 93 97.06 -42.48 12.29
N GLN A 94 96.91 -41.28 11.70
CA GLN A 94 96.05 -40.19 12.28
C GLN A 94 94.59 -40.32 11.85
N ARG A 95 94.21 -41.25 11.01
CA ARG A 95 92.82 -41.42 10.61
C ARG A 95 92.02 -42.05 11.72
N GLU A 96 90.82 -41.49 11.99
CA GLU A 96 90.00 -41.86 13.13
C GLU A 96 89.74 -43.35 13.24
N GLU A 97 89.36 -44.02 12.13
CA GLU A 97 89.06 -45.42 12.04
C GLU A 97 90.33 -46.26 12.33
N ILE A 98 91.55 -45.82 11.91
CA ILE A 98 92.82 -46.52 12.12
C ILE A 98 93.24 -46.35 13.58
N ARG A 99 93.14 -45.14 14.14
CA ARG A 99 93.50 -44.86 15.52
C ARG A 99 92.65 -45.67 16.51
N GLU A 100 91.30 -45.68 16.24
CA GLU A 100 90.35 -46.47 17.06
C GLU A 100 90.69 -47.99 16.94
N ALA A 101 90.97 -48.51 15.74
CA ALA A 101 91.31 -49.88 15.56
C ALA A 101 92.64 -50.27 16.29
N LEU A 102 93.62 -49.37 16.28
CA LEU A 102 94.91 -49.60 17.01
C LEU A 102 94.73 -49.67 18.55
N THR A 103 93.83 -48.88 19.10
CA THR A 103 93.57 -48.80 20.55
C THR A 103 92.50 -49.77 21.03
N GLY A 104 91.37 -49.87 20.30
CA GLY A 104 90.18 -50.62 20.67
C GLY A 104 89.95 -51.94 19.94
N GLY A 105 90.83 -52.31 18.98
CA GLY A 105 90.70 -53.55 18.13
C GLY A 105 89.86 -53.35 16.89
N SER A 106 88.94 -52.43 16.89
CA SER A 106 88.14 -52.02 15.70
C SER A 106 87.83 -50.51 15.74
N GLY A 107 87.66 -49.87 14.61
CA GLY A 107 87.32 -48.48 14.47
C GLY A 107 86.46 -48.21 13.25
N SER A 108 85.66 -47.20 13.31
CA SER A 108 84.81 -46.80 12.21
C SER A 108 84.77 -45.29 12.05
N SER A 109 84.71 -44.81 10.85
CA SER A 109 84.43 -43.36 10.58
C SER A 109 83.64 -43.17 9.31
N ALA A 110 83.00 -42.03 9.22
CA ALA A 110 82.22 -41.68 8.03
C ALA A 110 82.57 -40.27 7.57
N ARG A 111 82.94 -40.09 6.33
CA ARG A 111 83.32 -38.78 5.78
C ARG A 111 82.53 -38.50 4.51
N TYR A 112 82.12 -37.26 4.35
CA TYR A 112 81.47 -36.86 3.11
C TYR A 112 82.55 -36.49 2.09
N SER A 113 82.46 -37.12 0.91
CA SER A 113 83.34 -36.79 -0.19
C SER A 113 82.68 -35.69 -1.01
N GLU A 114 83.23 -34.49 -0.97
CA GLU A 114 82.74 -33.39 -1.83
C GLU A 114 82.89 -33.65 -3.33
N THR A 115 83.88 -34.45 -3.71
CA THR A 115 84.17 -34.83 -5.13
C THR A 115 83.25 -35.91 -5.67
N LEU A 116 82.76 -36.81 -4.85
CA LEU A 116 81.94 -37.96 -5.27
C LEU A 116 80.44 -37.77 -4.88
N THR A 117 80.10 -36.72 -4.16
CA THR A 117 78.74 -36.48 -3.63
C THR A 117 78.20 -37.70 -2.84
N GLU A 118 79.09 -38.52 -2.27
CA GLU A 118 78.77 -39.75 -1.57
C GLU A 118 79.39 -39.72 -0.16
N LYS A 119 78.69 -40.34 0.78
CA LYS A 119 79.20 -40.54 2.11
C LYS A 119 80.07 -41.79 2.09
N MET A 120 81.37 -41.59 2.33
CA MET A 120 82.33 -42.72 2.41
C MET A 120 82.30 -43.25 3.84
N LEU A 121 82.04 -44.55 3.95
CA LEU A 121 82.14 -45.33 5.20
C LEU A 121 83.50 -46.03 5.25
N TYR A 122 84.14 -45.87 6.37
CA TYR A 122 85.43 -46.50 6.65
C TYR A 122 85.29 -47.40 7.87
N GLN A 123 85.74 -48.62 7.78
CA GLN A 123 85.84 -49.52 8.90
C GLN A 123 87.27 -50.12 8.92
N ALA A 124 87.76 -50.28 10.14
CA ALA A 124 89.09 -50.82 10.33
C ALA A 124 89.11 -51.87 11.46
N VAL A 125 89.95 -52.90 11.32
CA VAL A 125 90.13 -53.92 12.35
C VAL A 125 91.62 -54.19 12.54
N ARG A 126 92.02 -54.36 13.78
CA ARG A 126 93.38 -54.67 14.14
C ARG A 126 93.60 -56.16 13.94
N LEU A 127 94.71 -56.55 13.26
CA LEU A 127 95.13 -57.92 13.02
C LEU A 127 95.97 -58.40 14.21
N THR A 128 96.22 -59.72 14.26
CA THR A 128 97.01 -60.39 15.35
C THR A 128 98.46 -59.93 15.41
N ASP A 129 99.03 -59.51 14.25
CA ASP A 129 100.38 -58.96 14.15
C ASP A 129 100.50 -57.48 14.59
N GLY A 130 99.38 -56.83 15.04
CA GLY A 130 99.34 -55.47 15.42
C GLY A 130 99.11 -54.43 14.31
N SER A 131 99.07 -54.86 13.05
CA SER A 131 98.71 -54.03 11.93
C SER A 131 97.19 -53.86 11.83
N VAL A 132 96.73 -53.00 10.95
CA VAL A 132 95.31 -52.69 10.80
C VAL A 132 94.89 -52.89 9.34
N LEU A 133 93.80 -53.65 9.13
CA LEU A 133 93.14 -53.72 7.84
C LEU A 133 91.95 -52.77 7.82
N ARG A 134 91.88 -51.91 6.81
CA ARG A 134 90.79 -50.95 6.62
C ARG A 134 90.05 -51.28 5.33
N ILE A 135 88.73 -51.21 5.41
CA ILE A 135 87.83 -51.27 4.22
C ILE A 135 87.16 -49.92 4.06
N SER A 136 86.93 -49.49 2.84
CA SER A 136 86.11 -48.32 2.57
C SER A 136 85.12 -48.60 1.43
N GLY A 137 83.89 -48.15 1.69
CA GLY A 137 82.80 -48.28 0.75
C GLY A 137 81.95 -46.96 0.69
N SER A 138 81.30 -46.74 -0.41
CA SER A 138 80.43 -45.59 -0.57
C SER A 138 78.99 -45.93 -0.17
N GLN A 139 78.36 -44.96 0.53
CA GLN A 139 76.94 -44.97 0.76
C GLN A 139 76.32 -43.98 -0.17
N LYS A 140 75.37 -44.40 -1.02
CA LYS A 140 74.63 -43.51 -1.92
C LYS A 140 73.90 -42.44 -1.10
N THR A 141 74.01 -41.18 -1.53
CA THR A 141 73.32 -40.05 -0.89
C THR A 141 71.78 -40.17 -1.00
N VAL A 142 71.07 -39.52 -0.09
CA VAL A 142 69.59 -39.46 -0.08
C VAL A 142 69.06 -39.12 -1.48
N TRP A 143 69.73 -38.22 -2.18
CA TRP A 143 69.35 -37.83 -3.57
C TRP A 143 69.43 -38.98 -4.56
N MET A 144 70.43 -39.81 -4.53
CA MET A 144 70.54 -40.98 -5.44
C MET A 144 69.48 -42.04 -5.16
N LEU A 145 69.12 -42.23 -3.87
CA LEU A 145 68.02 -43.11 -3.46
C LEU A 145 66.69 -42.59 -3.94
N VAL A 146 66.42 -41.26 -3.72
CA VAL A 146 65.22 -40.61 -4.20
C VAL A 146 65.12 -40.65 -5.72
N LEU A 147 66.23 -40.43 -6.46
CA LEU A 147 66.25 -40.48 -7.91
C LEU A 147 65.96 -41.89 -8.43
N GLY A 148 66.53 -42.89 -7.78
CA GLY A 148 66.31 -44.33 -8.14
C GLY A 148 64.86 -44.76 -7.92
N MET A 149 64.14 -44.14 -6.98
CA MET A 149 62.72 -44.41 -6.67
C MET A 149 61.78 -43.46 -7.37
N LEU A 150 62.27 -42.49 -8.15
CA LEU A 150 61.47 -41.40 -8.70
C LEU A 150 60.27 -41.91 -9.52
N HIS A 151 60.42 -42.88 -10.35
CA HIS A 151 59.35 -43.46 -11.17
C HIS A 151 58.26 -44.11 -10.30
N ALA A 152 58.64 -44.86 -9.26
CA ALA A 152 57.67 -45.46 -8.32
C ALA A 152 56.91 -44.39 -7.53
N VAL A 153 57.63 -43.36 -7.09
CA VAL A 153 57.01 -42.20 -6.38
C VAL A 153 56.03 -41.46 -7.29
N ILE A 154 56.37 -41.21 -8.54
CA ILE A 154 55.46 -40.57 -9.51
C ILE A 154 54.23 -41.45 -9.75
N VAL A 155 54.37 -42.75 -9.93
CA VAL A 155 53.19 -43.62 -10.11
C VAL A 155 52.30 -43.62 -8.90
N VAL A 156 52.82 -43.68 -7.66
CA VAL A 156 52.06 -43.65 -6.45
C VAL A 156 51.35 -42.27 -6.30
N ALA A 157 52.07 -41.18 -6.59
CA ALA A 157 51.49 -39.82 -6.52
C ALA A 157 50.33 -39.65 -7.53
N LEU A 158 50.47 -40.15 -8.74
CA LEU A 158 49.41 -40.10 -9.76
C LEU A 158 48.19 -40.94 -9.36
N LEU A 159 48.41 -42.15 -8.84
CA LEU A 159 47.33 -43.01 -8.36
C LEU A 159 46.62 -42.40 -7.16
N ALA A 160 47.37 -41.92 -6.17
CA ALA A 160 46.82 -41.27 -4.99
C ALA A 160 46.06 -39.97 -5.35
N GLY A 161 46.64 -39.16 -6.25
CA GLY A 161 45.98 -37.95 -6.77
C GLY A 161 44.68 -38.26 -7.52
N GLY A 162 44.72 -39.26 -8.40
CA GLY A 162 43.53 -39.72 -9.14
C GLY A 162 42.43 -40.25 -8.20
N LEU A 163 42.81 -41.09 -7.24
CA LEU A 163 41.88 -41.63 -6.25
C LEU A 163 41.28 -40.50 -5.37
N SER A 164 42.11 -39.57 -4.90
CA SER A 164 41.67 -38.42 -4.12
C SER A 164 40.72 -37.52 -4.92
N ALA A 165 41.01 -37.25 -6.19
CA ALA A 165 40.14 -36.48 -7.06
C ALA A 165 38.78 -37.18 -7.28
N LEU A 166 38.80 -38.50 -7.46
CA LEU A 166 37.58 -39.29 -7.63
C LEU A 166 36.74 -39.33 -6.36
N LEU A 167 37.35 -39.53 -5.19
CA LEU A 167 36.67 -39.51 -3.91
C LEU A 167 36.12 -38.10 -3.56
N ALA A 168 36.94 -37.05 -3.77
CA ALA A 168 36.51 -35.68 -3.55
C ALA A 168 35.35 -35.28 -4.47
N SER A 169 35.38 -35.70 -5.74
CA SER A 169 34.29 -35.44 -6.68
C SER A 169 32.99 -36.17 -6.29
N ARG A 170 33.10 -37.41 -5.82
CA ARG A 170 31.96 -38.19 -5.33
C ARG A 170 31.38 -37.58 -4.03
N ALA A 171 32.23 -37.22 -3.09
CA ALA A 171 31.81 -36.58 -1.85
C ALA A 171 31.12 -35.23 -2.11
N ALA A 172 31.73 -34.41 -2.99
CA ALA A 172 31.15 -33.11 -3.36
C ALA A 172 29.77 -33.26 -4.02
N ARG A 173 29.60 -34.24 -4.92
CA ARG A 173 28.28 -34.51 -5.53
C ARG A 173 27.28 -35.03 -4.51
N ARG A 174 27.66 -35.99 -3.67
CA ARG A 174 26.74 -36.54 -2.65
C ARG A 174 26.25 -35.52 -1.64
N VAL A 175 27.08 -34.53 -1.28
CA VAL A 175 26.74 -33.53 -0.26
C VAL A 175 26.04 -32.30 -0.86
N VAL A 176 26.52 -31.83 -2.02
CA VAL A 176 26.08 -30.56 -2.58
C VAL A 176 24.88 -30.70 -3.52
N GLU A 177 24.76 -31.79 -4.23
CA GLU A 177 23.68 -31.98 -5.19
C GLU A 177 22.30 -32.04 -4.52
N PRO A 178 22.07 -32.76 -3.43
CA PRO A 178 20.80 -32.72 -2.68
C PRO A 178 20.50 -31.34 -2.11
N LEU A 179 21.52 -30.59 -1.66
CA LEU A 179 21.35 -29.23 -1.17
C LEU A 179 20.90 -28.23 -2.25
N ASN A 180 21.43 -28.40 -3.47
CA ASN A 180 21.05 -27.55 -4.60
C ASN A 180 19.67 -27.89 -5.19
N ARG A 181 19.16 -29.08 -4.88
CA ARG A 181 17.84 -29.56 -5.32
C ARG A 181 16.74 -29.32 -4.29
N LEU A 182 17.06 -28.61 -3.16
CA LEU A 182 16.05 -28.25 -2.16
C LEU A 182 14.97 -27.39 -2.80
N ASP A 183 13.73 -27.85 -2.71
CA ASP A 183 12.55 -27.06 -3.05
C ASP A 183 12.23 -26.13 -1.88
N LEU A 184 12.52 -24.85 -2.08
CA LEU A 184 12.21 -23.81 -1.08
C LEU A 184 10.75 -23.37 -1.14
N GLU A 185 9.99 -23.75 -2.18
CA GLU A 185 8.55 -23.47 -2.22
C GLU A 185 7.78 -24.44 -1.32
N HIS A 186 8.28 -25.70 -1.22
CA HIS A 186 7.73 -26.72 -0.35
C HIS A 186 8.80 -27.24 0.63
N PRO A 187 9.21 -26.43 1.62
CA PRO A 187 10.36 -26.75 2.48
C PRO A 187 10.22 -28.06 3.25
N LEU A 188 9.00 -28.42 3.65
CA LEU A 188 8.75 -29.64 4.45
C LEU A 188 8.76 -30.94 3.63
N ASP A 189 8.66 -30.86 2.31
CA ASP A 189 8.67 -32.05 1.42
C ASP A 189 10.10 -32.50 1.07
N ASN A 190 11.12 -31.78 1.56
CA ASN A 190 12.51 -32.10 1.33
C ASN A 190 13.02 -33.17 2.31
N ASN A 191 13.34 -34.35 1.82
CA ASN A 191 13.93 -35.47 2.57
C ASN A 191 15.45 -35.57 2.41
N ALA A 192 16.15 -34.48 2.14
CA ALA A 192 17.56 -34.53 1.77
C ALA A 192 18.48 -34.88 2.96
N TYR A 193 18.30 -34.27 4.11
CA TYR A 193 19.08 -34.49 5.33
C TYR A 193 18.24 -34.15 6.58
N GLU A 194 18.28 -35.04 7.60
CA GLU A 194 17.59 -34.81 8.88
C GLU A 194 18.08 -33.53 9.61
N GLU A 195 19.37 -33.22 9.46
CA GLU A 195 20.00 -32.06 10.07
C GLU A 195 19.49 -30.72 9.52
N LEU A 196 18.89 -30.73 8.33
CA LEU A 196 18.29 -29.55 7.71
C LEU A 196 16.83 -29.32 8.13
N SER A 197 16.18 -30.30 8.74
CA SER A 197 14.79 -30.22 9.16
C SER A 197 14.48 -28.99 10.04
N PRO A 198 15.31 -28.60 11.02
CA PRO A 198 15.06 -27.38 11.80
C PRO A 198 15.18 -26.10 10.97
N LEU A 199 16.07 -26.07 9.98
CA LEU A 199 16.23 -24.92 9.08
C LEU A 199 15.05 -24.82 8.13
N LEU A 200 14.65 -25.92 7.53
CA LEU A 200 13.49 -25.98 6.63
C LEU A 200 12.20 -25.63 7.34
N GLY A 201 12.04 -26.07 8.61
CA GLY A 201 10.95 -25.66 9.47
C GLY A 201 10.88 -24.15 9.73
N ARG A 202 12.04 -23.50 9.94
CA ARG A 202 12.11 -22.05 10.08
C ARG A 202 11.76 -21.31 8.78
N VAL A 203 12.26 -21.80 7.63
CA VAL A 203 11.92 -21.23 6.32
C VAL A 203 10.42 -21.35 6.07
N TYR A 204 9.83 -22.51 6.35
CA TYR A 204 8.38 -22.70 6.24
C TYR A 204 7.59 -21.72 7.12
N ALA A 205 7.98 -21.60 8.40
CA ALA A 205 7.32 -20.67 9.33
C ALA A 205 7.41 -19.21 8.83
N GLN A 206 8.58 -18.78 8.35
CA GLN A 206 8.74 -17.44 7.78
C GLN A 206 7.89 -17.22 6.52
N GLN A 207 7.81 -18.22 5.63
CA GLN A 207 6.95 -18.12 4.46
C GLN A 207 5.47 -18.04 4.83
N GLN A 208 5.02 -18.80 5.83
CA GLN A 208 3.65 -18.71 6.33
C GLN A 208 3.37 -17.33 6.92
N GLU A 209 4.28 -16.79 7.70
CA GLU A 209 4.15 -15.44 8.26
C GLU A 209 4.09 -14.36 7.16
N ILE A 210 4.97 -14.44 6.16
CA ILE A 210 4.96 -13.50 5.01
C ILE A 210 3.63 -13.63 4.25
N ARG A 211 3.17 -14.86 3.97
CA ARG A 211 1.90 -15.09 3.29
C ARG A 211 0.72 -14.53 4.09
N HIS A 212 0.72 -14.72 5.42
CA HIS A 212 -0.31 -14.18 6.31
C HIS A 212 -0.30 -12.65 6.27
N ARG A 213 0.85 -12.02 6.49
CA ARG A 213 0.98 -10.56 6.44
C ARG A 213 0.59 -9.97 5.09
N THR A 214 0.96 -10.65 3.99
CA THR A 214 0.59 -10.20 2.65
C THR A 214 -0.92 -10.30 2.41
N ARG A 215 -1.57 -11.37 2.94
CA ARG A 215 -3.04 -11.49 2.87
C ARG A 215 -3.72 -10.42 3.69
N ASP A 216 -3.28 -10.19 4.92
CA ASP A 216 -3.83 -9.16 5.80
C ASP A 216 -3.70 -7.76 5.19
N LEU A 217 -2.55 -7.45 4.59
CA LEU A 217 -2.36 -6.16 3.90
C LEU A 217 -3.29 -6.00 2.71
N ARG A 218 -3.44 -7.06 1.88
CA ARG A 218 -4.37 -7.05 0.76
C ARG A 218 -5.81 -6.91 1.22
N GLN A 219 -6.20 -7.67 2.23
CA GLN A 219 -7.56 -7.58 2.79
C GLN A 219 -7.85 -6.17 3.29
N ARG A 220 -6.95 -5.53 4.04
CA ARG A 220 -7.12 -4.14 4.49
C ARG A 220 -7.19 -3.15 3.34
N GLN A 221 -6.42 -3.38 2.27
CA GLN A 221 -6.49 -2.55 1.08
C GLN A 221 -7.84 -2.72 0.36
N ASP A 222 -8.29 -3.96 0.17
CA ASP A 222 -9.59 -4.26 -0.44
C ASP A 222 -10.74 -3.67 0.39
N GLU A 223 -10.69 -3.80 1.73
CA GLU A 223 -11.66 -3.19 2.64
C GLU A 223 -11.67 -1.66 2.50
N PHE A 224 -10.50 -1.03 2.46
CA PHE A 224 -10.39 0.42 2.24
C PHE A 224 -10.98 0.85 0.89
N GLU A 225 -10.66 0.13 -0.19
CA GLU A 225 -11.21 0.39 -1.53
C GLU A 225 -12.72 0.18 -1.59
N GLN A 226 -13.26 -0.85 -0.93
CA GLN A 226 -14.70 -1.09 -0.84
C GLN A 226 -15.42 0.02 -0.04
N ILE A 227 -14.87 0.42 1.10
CA ILE A 227 -15.46 1.49 1.92
C ILE A 227 -15.47 2.78 1.13
N THR A 228 -14.33 3.21 0.60
CA THR A 228 -14.22 4.46 -0.14
C THR A 228 -15.00 4.42 -1.47
N GLY A 229 -15.09 3.25 -2.09
CA GLY A 229 -15.85 3.03 -3.33
C GLY A 229 -17.37 3.11 -3.16
N SER A 230 -17.89 2.79 -1.96
CA SER A 230 -19.32 2.87 -1.64
C SER A 230 -19.76 4.25 -1.10
N MET A 231 -18.83 5.13 -0.79
CA MET A 231 -19.12 6.48 -0.32
C MET A 231 -19.78 7.33 -1.41
N ARG A 232 -20.75 8.11 -1.04
CA ARG A 232 -21.38 9.13 -1.91
C ARG A 232 -20.53 10.39 -2.00
N GLU A 233 -19.78 10.66 -0.95
CA GLU A 233 -18.86 11.78 -0.84
C GLU A 233 -17.62 11.53 -1.69
N GLY A 234 -17.16 12.56 -2.39
CA GLY A 234 -15.89 12.52 -3.11
C GLY A 234 -14.72 12.49 -2.14
N LEU A 235 -13.81 11.53 -2.29
CA LEU A 235 -12.58 11.44 -1.50
C LEU A 235 -11.37 11.49 -2.44
N VAL A 236 -10.44 12.42 -2.15
CA VAL A 236 -9.12 12.48 -2.78
C VAL A 236 -8.06 12.56 -1.70
N LEU A 237 -7.05 11.70 -1.79
CA LEU A 237 -5.87 11.75 -0.95
C LEU A 237 -4.71 12.30 -1.77
N LEU A 238 -4.08 13.36 -1.26
CA LEU A 238 -2.93 14.02 -1.88
C LEU A 238 -1.69 13.82 -1.02
N ASP A 239 -0.54 13.67 -1.65
CA ASP A 239 0.74 13.72 -0.93
C ASP A 239 1.12 15.17 -0.56
N HIS A 240 2.26 15.34 0.12
CA HIS A 240 2.79 16.65 0.51
C HIS A 240 3.13 17.58 -0.66
N SER A 241 3.20 17.06 -1.88
CA SER A 241 3.47 17.82 -3.12
C SER A 241 2.20 18.09 -3.94
N GLY A 242 1.02 17.68 -3.45
CA GLY A 242 -0.26 17.84 -4.16
C GLY A 242 -0.56 16.76 -5.19
N ARG A 243 0.20 15.66 -5.23
CA ARG A 243 -0.06 14.53 -6.15
C ARG A 243 -1.12 13.61 -5.58
N ILE A 244 -1.97 13.09 -6.45
CA ILE A 244 -3.06 12.19 -6.10
C ILE A 244 -2.50 10.83 -5.69
N LEU A 245 -2.68 10.46 -4.43
CA LEU A 245 -2.38 9.12 -3.92
C LEU A 245 -3.55 8.16 -4.13
N SER A 246 -4.77 8.65 -3.96
CA SER A 246 -6.00 7.88 -4.13
C SER A 246 -7.16 8.80 -4.45
N ILE A 247 -8.11 8.31 -5.23
CA ILE A 247 -9.34 9.01 -5.60
C ILE A 247 -10.47 7.99 -5.71
N ASN A 248 -11.59 8.22 -5.02
CA ASN A 248 -12.74 7.32 -5.07
C ASN A 248 -13.64 7.59 -6.29
N PRO A 249 -14.58 6.69 -6.64
CA PRO A 249 -15.45 6.85 -7.79
C PRO A 249 -16.32 8.12 -7.75
N ALA A 250 -16.76 8.54 -6.57
CA ALA A 250 -17.55 9.76 -6.42
C ALA A 250 -16.73 11.02 -6.79
N ALA A 251 -15.46 11.10 -6.33
CA ALA A 251 -14.57 12.19 -6.71
C ALA A 251 -14.16 12.11 -8.19
N GLN A 252 -13.96 10.91 -8.75
CA GLN A 252 -13.70 10.76 -10.19
C GLN A 252 -14.86 11.32 -11.02
N ALA A 253 -16.10 11.02 -10.63
CA ALA A 253 -17.28 11.56 -11.30
C ALA A 253 -17.39 13.09 -11.16
N LEU A 254 -17.08 13.64 -9.98
CA LEU A 254 -17.11 15.08 -9.69
C LEU A 254 -16.08 15.85 -10.52
N PHE A 255 -14.82 15.37 -10.52
CA PHE A 255 -13.68 16.07 -11.15
C PHE A 255 -13.42 15.60 -12.59
N HIS A 256 -14.24 14.71 -13.16
CA HIS A 256 -14.02 14.11 -14.50
C HIS A 256 -12.66 13.42 -14.65
N ALA A 257 -12.17 12.87 -13.57
CA ALA A 257 -10.94 12.12 -13.54
C ALA A 257 -11.21 10.64 -13.78
N ASP A 258 -10.25 9.95 -14.33
CA ASP A 258 -10.22 8.49 -14.39
C ASP A 258 -9.13 7.95 -13.46
N GLY A 259 -9.01 6.63 -13.34
CA GLY A 259 -8.00 6.00 -12.48
C GLY A 259 -6.55 6.29 -12.89
N THR A 260 -6.32 6.87 -14.08
CA THR A 260 -4.96 7.22 -14.56
C THR A 260 -4.42 8.49 -13.95
N CYS A 261 -5.26 9.27 -13.25
CA CYS A 261 -4.85 10.50 -12.54
C CYS A 261 -4.03 10.22 -11.27
N VAL A 262 -4.01 9.00 -10.76
CA VAL A 262 -3.19 8.63 -9.59
C VAL A 262 -1.71 8.83 -9.90
N GLY A 263 -1.00 9.52 -9.02
CA GLY A 263 0.40 9.92 -9.18
C GLY A 263 0.60 11.24 -9.93
N GLN A 264 -0.46 11.82 -10.52
CA GLN A 264 -0.42 13.13 -11.16
C GLN A 264 -0.71 14.24 -10.14
N ASP A 265 -0.32 15.46 -10.45
CA ASP A 265 -0.68 16.64 -9.67
C ASP A 265 -2.19 16.88 -9.78
N PHE A 266 -2.86 17.12 -8.64
CA PHE A 266 -4.31 17.36 -8.61
C PHE A 266 -4.72 18.56 -9.47
N LEU A 267 -3.86 19.57 -9.61
CA LEU A 267 -4.07 20.73 -10.46
C LEU A 267 -4.11 20.41 -11.97
N THR A 268 -3.69 19.21 -12.39
CA THR A 268 -3.91 18.76 -13.77
C THR A 268 -5.34 18.30 -14.01
N VAL A 269 -6.02 17.87 -12.95
CA VAL A 269 -7.43 17.42 -12.97
C VAL A 269 -8.38 18.59 -12.84
N ASP A 270 -8.14 19.49 -11.89
CA ASP A 270 -8.93 20.71 -11.71
C ASP A 270 -8.00 21.92 -11.45
N ARG A 271 -8.01 22.88 -12.39
CA ARG A 271 -7.13 24.07 -12.38
C ARG A 271 -7.77 25.30 -11.75
N HIS A 272 -8.85 25.13 -10.99
CA HIS A 272 -9.52 26.29 -10.39
C HIS A 272 -8.59 26.96 -9.36
N PRO A 273 -8.37 28.29 -9.42
CA PRO A 273 -7.45 29.00 -8.51
C PRO A 273 -7.76 28.82 -7.04
N ASP A 274 -9.07 28.78 -6.70
CA ASP A 274 -9.53 28.63 -5.32
C ASP A 274 -9.17 27.28 -4.72
N LEU A 275 -9.10 26.22 -5.54
CA LEU A 275 -8.65 24.90 -5.09
C LEU A 275 -7.18 24.89 -4.71
N THR A 276 -6.36 25.57 -5.51
CA THR A 276 -4.92 25.72 -5.23
C THR A 276 -4.72 26.45 -3.91
N ALA A 277 -5.44 27.54 -3.72
CA ALA A 277 -5.39 28.33 -2.49
C ALA A 277 -5.84 27.49 -1.28
N ALA A 278 -6.95 26.75 -1.41
CA ALA A 278 -7.50 25.91 -0.35
C ALA A 278 -6.56 24.75 0.05
N ILE A 279 -5.90 24.12 -0.92
CA ILE A 279 -4.90 23.06 -0.65
C ILE A 279 -3.70 23.65 0.12
N HIS A 280 -3.22 24.81 -0.31
CA HIS A 280 -2.07 25.48 0.34
C HIS A 280 -2.44 25.93 1.75
N ASP A 281 -3.60 26.55 1.92
CA ASP A 281 -4.12 27.00 3.20
C ASP A 281 -4.30 25.82 4.18
N ALA A 282 -4.86 24.70 3.71
CA ALA A 282 -4.97 23.48 4.51
C ALA A 282 -3.61 22.91 4.92
N ALA A 283 -2.59 22.99 4.05
CA ALA A 283 -1.25 22.53 4.36
C ALA A 283 -0.59 23.40 5.46
N GLU A 284 -0.86 24.71 5.50
CA GLU A 284 -0.33 25.63 6.50
C GLU A 284 -1.14 25.65 7.81
N THR A 285 -2.47 25.83 7.71
CA THR A 285 -3.35 26.02 8.86
C THR A 285 -3.88 24.70 9.44
N GLY A 286 -3.79 23.60 8.68
CA GLY A 286 -4.32 22.29 9.04
C GLY A 286 -5.69 21.98 8.46
N HIS A 287 -6.51 22.98 8.09
CA HIS A 287 -7.85 22.79 7.55
C HIS A 287 -8.27 23.98 6.68
N SER A 288 -8.96 23.72 5.59
CA SER A 288 -9.56 24.75 4.74
C SER A 288 -10.87 24.24 4.13
N GLN A 289 -11.80 25.14 3.83
CA GLN A 289 -13.09 24.82 3.23
C GLN A 289 -13.36 25.73 2.04
N LEU A 290 -13.94 25.14 0.99
CA LEU A 290 -14.34 25.86 -0.20
C LEU A 290 -15.73 25.38 -0.65
N ARG A 291 -16.65 26.31 -0.99
CA ARG A 291 -17.87 25.97 -1.72
C ARG A 291 -17.67 26.23 -3.21
N ALA A 292 -18.05 25.28 -4.03
CA ALA A 292 -17.90 25.35 -5.48
C ALA A 292 -19.12 24.78 -6.19
N GLU A 293 -19.60 25.51 -7.19
CA GLU A 293 -20.66 25.00 -8.08
C GLU A 293 -20.02 24.15 -9.19
N ARG A 294 -20.55 22.97 -9.40
CA ARG A 294 -20.15 22.05 -10.47
C ARG A 294 -21.41 21.45 -11.11
N ARG A 295 -21.60 21.70 -12.40
CA ARG A 295 -22.73 21.16 -13.19
C ARG A 295 -24.11 21.47 -12.62
N GLY A 296 -24.30 22.66 -12.07
CA GLY A 296 -25.57 23.06 -11.48
C GLY A 296 -25.84 22.40 -10.12
N ARG A 297 -24.82 21.78 -9.49
CA ARG A 297 -24.86 21.31 -8.11
C ARG A 297 -23.85 22.06 -7.27
N GLU A 298 -24.16 22.23 -6.02
CA GLU A 298 -23.31 22.91 -5.06
C GLU A 298 -22.58 21.90 -4.18
N TYR A 299 -21.23 21.98 -4.16
CA TYR A 299 -20.37 21.10 -3.40
C TYR A 299 -19.64 21.88 -2.32
N GLN A 300 -19.56 21.30 -1.13
CA GLN A 300 -18.64 21.72 -0.09
C GLN A 300 -17.40 20.84 -0.17
N LEU A 301 -16.24 21.47 -0.35
CA LEU A 301 -14.93 20.83 -0.45
C LEU A 301 -14.17 21.12 0.84
N ASP A 302 -13.88 20.07 1.60
CA ASP A 302 -13.17 20.16 2.88
C ASP A 302 -11.76 19.59 2.71
N PHE A 303 -10.76 20.42 2.96
CA PHE A 303 -9.34 20.05 2.89
C PHE A 303 -8.80 19.93 4.31
N SER A 304 -8.20 18.79 4.64
CA SER A 304 -7.61 18.56 5.95
C SER A 304 -6.22 17.97 5.79
N ARG A 305 -5.25 18.53 6.54
CA ARG A 305 -3.88 18.05 6.59
C ARG A 305 -3.79 16.71 7.31
N ILE A 306 -3.07 15.76 6.73
CA ILE A 306 -2.79 14.47 7.36
C ILE A 306 -1.39 14.52 7.95
N GLU A 307 -1.27 14.26 9.25
CA GLU A 307 0.00 14.19 9.96
C GLU A 307 0.19 12.83 10.62
N SER A 308 1.44 12.37 10.65
CA SER A 308 1.85 11.21 11.45
C SER A 308 3.21 11.47 12.07
N ASN A 309 3.31 11.27 13.38
CA ASN A 309 4.54 11.49 14.15
C ASN A 309 5.17 12.90 13.93
N GLY A 310 4.34 13.94 13.82
CA GLY A 310 4.78 15.32 13.60
C GLY A 310 5.28 15.62 12.18
N LYS A 311 5.10 14.69 11.24
CA LYS A 311 5.44 14.89 9.83
C LYS A 311 4.16 14.96 9.01
N VAL A 312 4.05 16.00 8.17
CA VAL A 312 2.96 16.13 7.20
C VAL A 312 3.10 15.05 6.14
N LEU A 313 2.09 14.21 6.03
CA LEU A 313 2.02 13.14 5.01
C LEU A 313 1.35 13.62 3.74
N GLY A 314 0.39 14.55 3.85
CA GLY A 314 -0.37 15.07 2.73
C GLY A 314 -1.65 15.75 3.14
N THR A 315 -2.61 15.82 2.23
CA THR A 315 -3.93 16.45 2.42
C THR A 315 -5.03 15.50 1.97
N VAL A 316 -6.10 15.40 2.75
CA VAL A 316 -7.35 14.77 2.32
C VAL A 316 -8.34 15.83 1.88
N LEU A 317 -8.95 15.62 0.73
CA LEU A 317 -10.08 16.37 0.21
C LEU A 317 -11.34 15.52 0.30
N LEU A 318 -12.34 16.03 1.00
CA LEU A 318 -13.70 15.49 1.02
C LEU A 318 -14.64 16.44 0.28
N ALA A 319 -15.46 15.91 -0.62
CA ALA A 319 -16.43 16.67 -1.39
C ALA A 319 -17.86 16.19 -1.06
N PHE A 320 -18.64 17.07 -0.49
CA PHE A 320 -20.03 16.84 -0.10
C PHE A 320 -20.97 17.55 -1.08
N ASP A 321 -21.96 16.84 -1.62
CA ASP A 321 -23.05 17.46 -2.36
C ASP A 321 -23.99 18.15 -1.34
N VAL A 322 -23.98 19.47 -1.36
CA VAL A 322 -24.78 20.32 -0.45
C VAL A 322 -25.88 21.06 -1.20
N THR A 323 -26.23 20.60 -2.41
CA THR A 323 -27.18 21.27 -3.30
C THR A 323 -28.53 21.52 -2.62
N GLU A 324 -29.13 20.47 -2.04
CA GLU A 324 -30.42 20.58 -1.35
C GLU A 324 -30.33 21.52 -0.16
N GLN A 325 -29.24 21.45 0.63
CA GLN A 325 -29.02 22.31 1.78
C GLN A 325 -28.84 23.78 1.36
N ALA A 326 -28.06 24.04 0.32
CA ALA A 326 -27.79 25.36 -0.21
C ALA A 326 -29.08 26.00 -0.81
N GLU A 327 -29.87 25.18 -1.54
CA GLU A 327 -31.17 25.61 -2.04
C GLU A 327 -32.15 25.96 -0.89
N ALA A 328 -32.20 25.11 0.14
CA ALA A 328 -33.03 25.39 1.32
C ALA A 328 -32.56 26.66 2.06
N GLU A 329 -31.25 26.87 2.23
CA GLU A 329 -30.70 28.11 2.82
C GLU A 329 -31.01 29.33 1.97
N ARG A 330 -30.94 29.23 0.65
CA ARG A 330 -31.29 30.32 -0.29
C ARG A 330 -32.77 30.65 -0.17
N MET A 331 -33.63 29.64 -0.26
CA MET A 331 -35.09 29.83 -0.11
C MET A 331 -35.44 30.47 1.24
N ARG A 332 -34.77 30.07 2.34
CA ARG A 332 -34.96 30.64 3.66
C ARG A 332 -34.53 32.12 3.71
N ARG A 333 -33.40 32.47 3.11
CA ARG A 333 -32.89 33.85 3.03
C ARG A 333 -33.84 34.73 2.21
N GLU A 334 -34.25 34.26 1.04
CA GLU A 334 -35.21 34.95 0.18
C GLU A 334 -36.56 35.14 0.87
N PHE A 335 -37.06 34.11 1.57
CA PHE A 335 -38.28 34.21 2.37
C PHE A 335 -38.18 35.30 3.43
N THR A 336 -37.10 35.30 4.25
CA THR A 336 -36.91 36.30 5.30
C THR A 336 -36.81 37.71 4.74
N ALA A 337 -36.07 37.88 3.62
CA ALA A 337 -35.98 39.18 2.94
C ALA A 337 -37.33 39.65 2.41
N ASN A 338 -38.11 38.77 1.79
CA ASN A 338 -39.42 39.06 1.22
C ASN A 338 -40.43 39.38 2.34
N VAL A 339 -40.45 38.62 3.45
CA VAL A 339 -41.26 38.90 4.65
C VAL A 339 -40.98 40.32 5.17
N SER A 340 -39.68 40.63 5.34
CA SER A 340 -39.29 41.96 5.86
C SER A 340 -39.75 43.08 4.95
N HIS A 341 -39.66 42.89 3.62
CA HIS A 341 -40.09 43.88 2.64
C HIS A 341 -41.60 44.04 2.60
N GLU A 342 -42.38 42.93 2.58
CA GLU A 342 -43.85 42.95 2.52
C GLU A 342 -44.49 43.41 3.83
N LEU A 343 -43.83 43.30 4.99
CA LEU A 343 -44.24 43.89 6.27
C LEU A 343 -43.94 45.41 6.33
N LYS A 344 -42.78 45.84 5.83
CA LYS A 344 -42.34 47.24 5.90
C LYS A 344 -43.25 48.19 5.09
N THR A 345 -43.69 47.76 3.92
CA THR A 345 -44.46 48.60 3.00
C THR A 345 -45.82 49.04 3.60
N PRO A 346 -46.72 48.14 4.08
CA PRO A 346 -47.98 48.55 4.72
C PRO A 346 -47.75 49.33 6.02
N LEU A 347 -46.75 48.97 6.82
CA LEU A 347 -46.37 49.66 8.03
C LEU A 347 -46.01 51.15 7.77
N GLN A 348 -45.18 51.38 6.73
CA GLN A 348 -44.79 52.71 6.28
C GLN A 348 -46.03 53.52 5.81
N SER A 349 -47.00 52.88 5.12
CA SER A 349 -48.25 53.53 4.68
C SER A 349 -49.10 53.89 5.85
N ILE A 350 -49.20 53.03 6.89
CA ILE A 350 -49.92 53.30 8.11
C ILE A 350 -49.31 54.51 8.85
N ILE A 351 -47.96 54.45 9.10
CA ILE A 351 -47.23 55.51 9.82
C ILE A 351 -47.37 56.83 9.05
N GLY A 352 -47.08 56.86 7.75
CA GLY A 352 -47.18 58.11 6.97
C GLY A 352 -48.60 58.67 6.91
N SER A 353 -49.65 57.83 6.86
CA SER A 353 -51.02 58.26 6.90
C SER A 353 -51.42 58.85 8.29
N ALA A 354 -50.92 58.19 9.36
CA ALA A 354 -51.14 58.66 10.73
C ALA A 354 -50.42 59.99 11.02
N GLU A 355 -49.12 60.10 10.59
CA GLU A 355 -48.37 61.36 10.72
C GLU A 355 -49.00 62.54 9.99
N LEU A 356 -49.55 62.33 8.79
CA LEU A 356 -50.26 63.36 8.03
C LEU A 356 -51.57 63.82 8.77
N LEU A 357 -52.30 62.89 9.37
CA LEU A 357 -53.47 63.16 10.16
C LEU A 357 -53.10 63.88 11.46
N GLU A 358 -52.07 63.41 12.17
CA GLU A 358 -51.65 64.01 13.46
C GLU A 358 -51.11 65.43 13.29
N ASN A 359 -50.39 65.73 12.25
CA ASN A 359 -49.84 67.04 11.95
C ASN A 359 -50.91 68.02 11.31
N GLY A 360 -52.17 67.61 11.18
CA GLY A 360 -53.22 68.44 10.63
C GLY A 360 -53.05 68.78 9.12
N LEU A 361 -52.25 68.00 8.40
CA LEU A 361 -51.91 68.17 6.96
C LEU A 361 -53.01 67.63 6.05
N VAL A 362 -54.01 66.95 6.60
CA VAL A 362 -55.15 66.37 5.87
C VAL A 362 -56.39 67.21 6.08
N LYS A 363 -57.00 67.57 4.98
CA LYS A 363 -58.30 68.33 5.10
C LYS A 363 -59.34 67.44 5.75
N PRO A 364 -60.32 68.10 6.54
CA PRO A 364 -61.35 67.32 7.24
C PRO A 364 -62.16 66.39 6.34
N GLU A 365 -62.43 66.78 5.11
CA GLU A 365 -63.15 66.01 4.11
C GLU A 365 -62.39 64.73 3.65
N ASP A 366 -61.03 64.70 3.70
CA ASP A 366 -60.18 63.58 3.30
C ASP A 366 -59.82 62.70 4.52
N GLN A 367 -60.01 63.10 5.76
CA GLN A 367 -59.67 62.32 6.95
C GLN A 367 -60.27 60.92 6.98
N PRO A 368 -61.53 60.66 6.60
CA PRO A 368 -62.11 59.33 6.55
C PRO A 368 -61.36 58.40 5.54
N ARG A 369 -60.86 58.97 4.48
CA ARG A 369 -60.05 58.20 3.44
C ARG A 369 -58.72 57.74 4.00
N PHE A 370 -58.05 58.61 4.78
CA PHE A 370 -56.78 58.24 5.41
C PHE A 370 -56.98 57.24 6.54
N LEU A 371 -57.99 57.36 7.35
CA LEU A 371 -58.39 56.42 8.39
C LEU A 371 -58.75 55.06 7.80
N ASN A 372 -59.53 55.05 6.72
CA ASN A 372 -59.85 53.82 6.01
C ASN A 372 -58.59 53.14 5.39
N ARG A 373 -57.66 53.92 4.87
CA ARG A 373 -56.36 53.40 4.36
C ARG A 373 -55.53 52.78 5.48
N ILE A 374 -55.49 53.44 6.67
CA ILE A 374 -54.79 52.84 7.83
C ILE A 374 -55.42 51.49 8.19
N HIS A 375 -56.77 51.45 8.24
CA HIS A 375 -57.50 50.23 8.58
C HIS A 375 -57.24 49.09 7.55
N GLN A 376 -57.33 49.40 6.28
CA GLN A 376 -57.05 48.44 5.18
C GLN A 376 -55.64 47.89 5.21
N GLU A 377 -54.63 48.75 5.47
CA GLU A 377 -53.22 48.27 5.55
C GLU A 377 -52.95 47.48 6.83
N ALA A 378 -53.65 47.80 7.96
CA ALA A 378 -53.58 47.02 9.18
C ALA A 378 -54.21 45.63 9.00
N ASP A 379 -55.42 45.56 8.40
CA ASP A 379 -56.05 44.26 8.07
C ASP A 379 -55.18 43.39 7.14
N ARG A 380 -54.57 44.03 6.15
CA ARG A 380 -53.60 43.35 5.23
C ARG A 380 -52.42 42.82 5.99
N LEU A 381 -51.85 43.56 6.95
CA LEU A 381 -50.69 43.17 7.74
C LEU A 381 -51.06 42.00 8.66
N VAL A 382 -52.25 42.00 9.29
CA VAL A 382 -52.72 40.85 10.06
C VAL A 382 -52.90 39.60 9.20
N ALA A 383 -53.47 39.73 8.00
CA ALA A 383 -53.61 38.63 7.06
C ALA A 383 -52.25 38.05 6.67
N LEU A 384 -51.26 38.91 6.36
CA LEU A 384 -49.91 38.50 6.01
C LEU A 384 -49.21 37.76 7.17
N ILE A 385 -49.33 38.27 8.41
CA ILE A 385 -48.77 37.61 9.60
C ILE A 385 -49.39 36.21 9.76
N ASN A 386 -50.72 36.11 9.64
CA ASN A 386 -51.41 34.82 9.74
C ASN A 386 -50.95 33.83 8.65
N ASP A 387 -50.77 34.30 7.41
CA ASP A 387 -50.27 33.46 6.31
C ASP A 387 -48.82 32.96 6.58
N ILE A 388 -47.95 33.82 7.13
CA ILE A 388 -46.60 33.49 7.52
C ILE A 388 -46.59 32.42 8.62
N LEU A 389 -47.40 32.60 9.69
CA LEU A 389 -47.53 31.64 10.79
C LEU A 389 -48.02 30.28 10.30
N ARG A 390 -49.00 30.26 9.38
CA ARG A 390 -49.50 29.03 8.74
C ARG A 390 -48.41 28.30 7.96
N LEU A 391 -47.67 29.06 7.16
CA LEU A 391 -46.58 28.47 6.35
C LEU A 391 -45.48 27.91 7.25
N SER A 392 -45.08 28.61 8.34
CA SER A 392 -44.11 28.10 9.32
C SER A 392 -44.58 26.79 9.97
N GLN A 393 -45.87 26.71 10.35
CA GLN A 393 -46.43 25.46 10.89
C GLN A 393 -46.39 24.28 9.92
N LEU A 394 -46.59 24.55 8.63
CA LEU A 394 -46.47 23.52 7.58
C LEU A 394 -45.03 23.08 7.34
N ASP A 395 -44.06 24.02 7.41
CA ASP A 395 -42.63 23.73 7.22
C ASP A 395 -42.04 22.91 8.39
N GLU A 396 -42.54 23.10 9.62
CA GLU A 396 -42.06 22.37 10.80
C GLU A 396 -42.55 20.92 10.88
N GLY A 397 -43.49 20.51 10.02
CA GLY A 397 -43.91 19.10 9.88
C GLY A 397 -44.55 18.50 11.12
N GLY A 398 -45.14 19.34 12.02
CA GLY A 398 -45.81 18.89 13.24
C GLY A 398 -46.97 17.95 12.94
N ALA A 399 -47.11 16.89 13.73
CA ALA A 399 -48.23 15.96 13.63
C ALA A 399 -49.55 16.67 13.94
N LEU A 400 -50.29 17.02 12.89
CA LEU A 400 -51.63 17.61 13.02
C LEU A 400 -52.67 16.48 13.09
N PRO A 401 -53.77 16.68 13.80
CA PRO A 401 -54.81 15.66 13.91
C PRO A 401 -55.47 15.42 12.53
N HIS A 402 -55.48 14.18 12.09
CA HIS A 402 -56.14 13.74 10.86
C HIS A 402 -57.51 13.17 11.20
N GLU A 403 -58.49 13.48 10.37
CA GLU A 403 -59.86 13.00 10.46
C GLU A 403 -60.44 12.72 9.07
N GLN A 404 -61.55 12.02 9.01
CA GLN A 404 -62.29 11.81 7.75
C GLN A 404 -63.02 13.09 7.39
N VAL A 405 -62.68 13.67 6.25
CA VAL A 405 -63.16 14.99 5.83
C VAL A 405 -63.81 14.90 4.45
N SER A 406 -65.02 15.39 4.34
CA SER A 406 -65.70 15.56 3.06
C SER A 406 -65.20 16.80 2.33
N VAL A 407 -64.50 16.61 1.21
CA VAL A 407 -63.94 17.69 0.38
C VAL A 407 -65.06 18.53 -0.22
N LEU A 408 -66.21 17.93 -0.57
CA LEU A 408 -67.38 18.67 -1.08
C LEU A 408 -67.95 19.62 -0.03
N GLU A 409 -68.09 19.19 1.21
CA GLU A 409 -68.57 20.07 2.29
C GLU A 409 -67.62 21.26 2.52
N LEU A 410 -66.30 21.02 2.48
CA LEU A 410 -65.32 22.10 2.60
C LEU A 410 -65.36 23.06 1.42
N ALA A 411 -65.51 22.56 0.20
CA ALA A 411 -65.67 23.39 -1.00
C ALA A 411 -66.95 24.28 -0.92
N GLN A 412 -68.06 23.72 -0.42
CA GLN A 412 -69.29 24.48 -0.19
C GLN A 412 -69.14 25.52 0.94
N GLU A 413 -68.43 25.18 2.02
CA GLU A 413 -68.12 26.10 3.11
C GLU A 413 -67.24 27.25 2.62
N ALA A 414 -66.18 26.95 1.84
CA ALA A 414 -65.32 27.97 1.21
C ALA A 414 -66.12 28.88 0.24
N ALA A 415 -66.93 28.32 -0.62
CA ALA A 415 -67.77 29.11 -1.55
C ALA A 415 -68.77 30.02 -0.79
N ARG A 416 -69.41 29.51 0.24
CA ARG A 416 -70.31 30.30 1.07
C ARG A 416 -69.59 31.47 1.77
N SER A 417 -68.39 31.30 2.26
CA SER A 417 -67.59 32.37 2.91
C SER A 417 -67.25 33.51 1.94
N LEU A 418 -67.20 33.23 0.63
CA LEU A 418 -66.83 34.16 -0.43
C LEU A 418 -68.01 34.77 -1.17
N THR A 419 -69.26 34.45 -0.79
CA THR A 419 -70.49 34.91 -1.48
C THR A 419 -70.58 36.42 -1.56
N ALA A 420 -70.27 37.11 -0.48
CA ALA A 420 -70.31 38.58 -0.42
C ALA A 420 -69.27 39.24 -1.35
N GLN A 421 -68.05 38.65 -1.38
CA GLN A 421 -66.95 39.12 -2.24
C GLN A 421 -67.25 38.87 -3.71
N ALA A 422 -67.77 37.69 -4.05
CA ALA A 422 -68.17 37.34 -5.37
C ALA A 422 -69.28 38.21 -5.93
N ALA A 423 -70.30 38.48 -5.08
CA ALA A 423 -71.41 39.42 -5.41
C ALA A 423 -70.90 40.86 -5.67
N ALA A 424 -69.92 41.34 -4.86
CA ALA A 424 -69.33 42.66 -5.07
C ALA A 424 -68.55 42.79 -6.37
N GLN A 425 -68.07 41.68 -6.91
CA GLN A 425 -67.33 41.58 -8.20
C GLN A 425 -68.23 41.11 -9.37
N ALA A 426 -69.48 40.86 -9.13
CA ALA A 426 -70.45 40.30 -10.09
C ALA A 426 -69.96 38.90 -10.65
N VAL A 427 -69.38 38.09 -9.80
CA VAL A 427 -68.90 36.75 -10.14
C VAL A 427 -69.82 35.68 -9.60
N HIS A 428 -70.19 34.68 -10.37
CA HIS A 428 -71.07 33.59 -9.96
C HIS A 428 -70.22 32.38 -9.53
N ILE A 429 -70.43 31.89 -8.28
CA ILE A 429 -69.78 30.68 -7.77
C ILE A 429 -70.75 29.50 -7.78
N SER A 430 -70.36 28.37 -8.35
CA SER A 430 -71.12 27.14 -8.30
C SER A 430 -70.23 25.97 -7.79
N VAL A 431 -70.79 25.12 -6.94
CA VAL A 431 -70.11 23.92 -6.40
C VAL A 431 -70.94 22.72 -6.75
N THR A 432 -70.31 21.75 -7.41
CA THR A 432 -70.94 20.51 -7.86
C THR A 432 -70.03 19.29 -7.54
N GLY A 433 -70.59 18.10 -7.53
CA GLY A 433 -69.82 16.87 -7.42
C GLY A 433 -70.29 15.86 -6.41
N THR A 434 -69.44 14.91 -6.07
CA THR A 434 -69.66 13.82 -5.14
C THR A 434 -69.06 14.15 -3.77
N ALA A 435 -69.43 13.45 -2.70
CA ALA A 435 -69.00 13.74 -1.30
C ALA A 435 -67.48 13.74 -1.16
N GLY A 436 -66.77 12.83 -1.83
CA GLY A 436 -65.29 12.70 -1.81
C GLY A 436 -64.66 12.83 -0.44
N THR A 437 -64.44 11.71 0.26
CA THR A 437 -63.90 11.73 1.63
C THR A 437 -62.39 11.42 1.61
N VAL A 438 -61.62 12.24 2.32
CA VAL A 438 -60.16 12.12 2.45
C VAL A 438 -59.77 12.03 3.92
N PHE A 439 -58.86 11.17 4.29
CA PHE A 439 -58.26 11.14 5.62
C PHE A 439 -57.16 12.21 5.70
N GLY A 440 -57.45 13.32 6.38
CA GLY A 440 -56.51 14.46 6.38
C GLY A 440 -56.85 15.50 7.43
N VAL A 441 -56.11 16.59 7.42
CA VAL A 441 -56.25 17.71 8.34
C VAL A 441 -57.31 18.67 7.81
N ARG A 442 -58.53 18.67 8.41
CA ARG A 442 -59.69 19.46 7.98
C ARG A 442 -59.33 20.92 7.69
N ARG A 443 -58.57 21.55 8.60
CA ARG A 443 -58.14 22.94 8.46
C ARG A 443 -57.36 23.18 7.17
N LEU A 444 -56.37 22.32 6.88
CA LEU A 444 -55.52 22.48 5.68
C LEU A 444 -56.30 22.20 4.38
N LEU A 445 -57.18 21.21 4.40
CA LEU A 445 -58.08 20.91 3.28
C LEU A 445 -59.05 22.08 3.01
N TYR A 446 -59.56 22.70 4.05
CA TYR A 446 -60.38 23.91 3.93
C TYR A 446 -59.58 25.09 3.33
N GLU A 447 -58.34 25.29 3.77
CA GLU A 447 -57.46 26.34 3.23
C GLU A 447 -57.13 26.13 1.76
N ILE A 448 -56.95 24.87 1.29
CA ILE A 448 -56.83 24.58 -0.13
C ILE A 448 -58.05 25.08 -0.90
N ALA A 449 -59.25 24.64 -0.51
CA ALA A 449 -60.46 25.01 -1.19
C ALA A 449 -60.70 26.54 -1.16
N ARG A 450 -60.51 27.17 0.01
CA ARG A 450 -60.69 28.60 0.20
C ARG A 450 -59.72 29.44 -0.63
N ASN A 451 -58.39 29.15 -0.60
CA ASN A 451 -57.40 29.93 -1.34
C ASN A 451 -57.63 29.82 -2.85
N LEU A 452 -58.00 28.64 -3.35
CA LEU A 452 -58.31 28.44 -4.77
C LEU A 452 -59.55 29.22 -5.18
N CYS A 453 -60.63 29.11 -4.41
CA CYS A 453 -61.88 29.88 -4.68
C CYS A 453 -61.67 31.40 -4.54
N GLU A 454 -60.93 31.87 -3.54
CA GLU A 454 -60.62 33.27 -3.36
C GLU A 454 -59.84 33.85 -4.53
N ASN A 455 -58.80 33.12 -5.01
CA ASN A 455 -58.06 33.55 -6.21
C ASN A 455 -58.95 33.56 -7.46
N ALA A 456 -59.80 32.55 -7.65
CA ALA A 456 -60.71 32.43 -8.78
C ALA A 456 -61.75 33.59 -8.82
N VAL A 457 -62.22 34.05 -7.67
CA VAL A 457 -63.09 35.24 -7.58
C VAL A 457 -62.31 36.52 -7.82
N LYS A 458 -61.16 36.66 -7.13
CA LYS A 458 -60.35 37.88 -7.07
C LYS A 458 -59.77 38.28 -8.42
N TYR A 459 -59.36 37.31 -9.24
CA TYR A 459 -58.76 37.52 -10.54
C TYR A 459 -59.74 37.24 -11.69
N ASN A 460 -61.07 37.21 -11.37
CA ASN A 460 -62.11 37.07 -12.36
C ASN A 460 -62.44 38.40 -13.09
N VAL A 461 -63.17 38.28 -14.15
CA VAL A 461 -63.75 39.43 -14.85
C VAL A 461 -65.19 39.68 -14.38
N PRO A 462 -65.70 40.94 -14.35
CA PRO A 462 -67.07 41.20 -14.03
C PRO A 462 -68.03 40.40 -14.91
N GLY A 463 -69.00 39.72 -14.29
CA GLY A 463 -69.93 38.82 -14.99
C GLY A 463 -69.38 37.42 -15.27
N GLY A 464 -68.17 37.13 -14.78
CA GLY A 464 -67.55 35.81 -14.92
C GLY A 464 -68.10 34.78 -13.93
N SER A 465 -67.53 33.57 -14.02
CA SER A 465 -67.96 32.44 -13.19
C SER A 465 -66.80 31.68 -12.59
N VAL A 466 -67.02 31.08 -11.42
CA VAL A 466 -66.15 30.11 -10.73
C VAL A 466 -66.91 28.81 -10.57
N THR A 467 -66.39 27.76 -11.14
CA THR A 467 -66.95 26.42 -10.99
C THR A 467 -66.02 25.56 -10.13
N VAL A 468 -66.53 25.03 -9.07
CA VAL A 468 -65.81 24.09 -8.19
C VAL A 468 -66.43 22.70 -8.38
N GLU A 469 -65.64 21.75 -8.76
CA GLU A 469 -66.09 20.38 -9.01
C GLU A 469 -65.30 19.41 -8.10
N VAL A 470 -66.01 18.54 -7.38
CA VAL A 470 -65.40 17.45 -6.59
C VAL A 470 -65.77 16.13 -7.24
N ALA A 471 -64.77 15.39 -7.63
CA ALA A 471 -64.90 14.07 -8.19
C ALA A 471 -64.15 13.04 -7.35
N GLU A 472 -64.67 11.85 -7.28
CA GLU A 472 -64.12 10.77 -6.46
C GLU A 472 -63.83 9.55 -7.37
N THR A 473 -62.67 8.97 -7.20
CA THR A 473 -62.27 7.67 -7.73
C THR A 473 -62.11 6.65 -6.62
N ASP A 474 -61.77 5.41 -6.94
CA ASP A 474 -61.52 4.38 -5.91
C ASP A 474 -60.39 4.75 -4.96
N ARG A 475 -59.37 5.48 -5.43
CA ARG A 475 -58.15 5.79 -4.66
C ARG A 475 -58.03 7.26 -4.27
N ASP A 476 -58.59 8.16 -5.06
CA ASP A 476 -58.30 9.59 -4.94
C ASP A 476 -59.59 10.42 -4.95
N VAL A 477 -59.51 11.59 -4.37
CA VAL A 477 -60.49 12.66 -4.47
C VAL A 477 -59.88 13.84 -5.23
N THR A 478 -60.55 14.33 -6.23
CA THR A 478 -60.12 15.46 -7.07
C THR A 478 -60.98 16.68 -6.77
N LEU A 479 -60.34 17.80 -6.43
CA LEU A 479 -60.93 19.11 -6.32
C LEU A 479 -60.48 19.94 -7.54
N LEU A 480 -61.38 20.31 -8.42
CA LEU A 480 -61.14 21.17 -9.56
C LEU A 480 -61.78 22.51 -9.35
N VAL A 481 -61.01 23.57 -9.48
CA VAL A 481 -61.51 24.98 -9.45
C VAL A 481 -61.18 25.61 -10.79
N ARG A 482 -62.22 26.05 -11.47
CA ARG A 482 -62.19 26.71 -12.79
C ARG A 482 -62.76 28.11 -12.69
N ASP A 483 -62.04 29.10 -13.20
CA ASP A 483 -62.51 30.47 -13.36
C ASP A 483 -62.50 30.88 -14.86
N THR A 484 -63.23 31.96 -15.14
CA THR A 484 -63.28 32.64 -16.45
C THR A 484 -62.51 33.97 -16.43
N GLY A 485 -61.54 34.11 -15.54
CA GLY A 485 -60.82 35.33 -15.27
C GLY A 485 -59.73 35.70 -16.27
N ILE A 486 -58.82 36.55 -15.85
CA ILE A 486 -57.74 37.10 -16.69
C ILE A 486 -56.74 36.04 -17.20
N GLY A 487 -56.67 34.88 -16.55
CA GLY A 487 -55.69 33.85 -16.87
C GLY A 487 -54.25 34.22 -16.44
N ILE A 488 -53.32 33.28 -16.65
CA ILE A 488 -51.92 33.39 -16.26
C ILE A 488 -51.02 33.18 -17.50
N PRO A 489 -50.08 34.10 -17.78
CA PRO A 489 -49.12 33.92 -18.88
C PRO A 489 -48.26 32.66 -18.67
N GLU A 490 -47.89 31.99 -19.78
CA GLU A 490 -47.18 30.72 -19.77
C GLU A 490 -45.85 30.78 -18.98
N GLY A 491 -45.08 31.87 -19.12
CA GLY A 491 -43.81 32.07 -18.39
C GLY A 491 -43.96 32.20 -16.89
N ASP A 492 -45.17 32.51 -16.37
CA ASP A 492 -45.43 32.70 -14.94
C ASP A 492 -46.07 31.47 -14.29
N GLN A 493 -46.62 30.52 -15.07
CA GLN A 493 -47.38 29.38 -14.54
C GLN A 493 -46.60 28.46 -13.59
N SER A 494 -45.31 28.27 -13.84
CA SER A 494 -44.44 27.48 -12.97
C SER A 494 -44.14 28.23 -11.63
N ARG A 495 -44.16 29.56 -11.65
CA ARG A 495 -43.73 30.45 -10.58
C ARG A 495 -44.87 30.90 -9.65
N VAL A 496 -46.13 30.82 -10.08
CA VAL A 496 -47.24 31.26 -9.24
C VAL A 496 -47.41 30.52 -7.93
N PHE A 497 -46.71 29.37 -7.77
CA PHE A 497 -46.66 28.60 -6.51
C PHE A 497 -45.44 28.95 -5.65
N GLU A 498 -44.56 29.85 -6.13
CA GLU A 498 -43.44 30.36 -5.31
C GLU A 498 -43.98 31.34 -4.25
N ARG A 499 -43.30 31.41 -3.10
CA ARG A 499 -43.68 32.31 -1.98
C ARG A 499 -43.50 33.77 -2.39
N PHE A 500 -44.50 34.64 -2.14
CA PHE A 500 -44.51 36.05 -2.50
C PHE A 500 -44.51 36.36 -3.99
N TYR A 501 -44.63 35.33 -4.86
CA TYR A 501 -44.65 35.55 -6.29
C TYR A 501 -46.00 36.18 -6.74
N ARG A 502 -45.91 37.09 -7.68
CA ARG A 502 -47.08 37.81 -8.25
C ARG A 502 -46.75 38.18 -9.69
N VAL A 503 -47.64 37.86 -10.63
CA VAL A 503 -47.50 38.13 -12.08
C VAL A 503 -47.37 39.64 -12.35
N ASP A 504 -48.15 40.48 -11.66
CA ASP A 504 -48.07 41.95 -11.74
C ASP A 504 -48.09 42.58 -10.37
N LYS A 505 -46.94 43.17 -9.95
CA LYS A 505 -46.75 43.81 -8.65
C LYS A 505 -47.58 45.12 -8.51
N SER A 506 -47.97 45.77 -9.63
CA SER A 506 -48.68 47.06 -9.60
C SER A 506 -50.20 46.88 -9.49
N HIS A 507 -50.80 46.07 -10.34
CA HIS A 507 -52.25 45.79 -10.29
C HIS A 507 -52.66 44.97 -9.08
N SER A 508 -51.83 44.04 -8.66
CA SER A 508 -52.16 43.17 -7.55
C SER A 508 -52.04 43.84 -6.18
N ARG A 509 -51.36 45.02 -6.04
CA ARG A 509 -51.42 45.84 -4.81
C ARG A 509 -52.81 46.44 -4.62
N ALA A 510 -53.47 46.92 -5.65
CA ALA A 510 -54.80 47.43 -5.62
C ALA A 510 -55.87 46.39 -5.21
N ILE A 511 -55.59 45.12 -5.57
CA ILE A 511 -56.49 43.98 -5.37
C ILE A 511 -56.21 43.24 -4.02
N GLY A 512 -55.10 43.55 -3.28
CA GLY A 512 -54.90 43.14 -1.89
C GLY A 512 -54.44 41.68 -1.68
N GLY A 513 -53.50 41.14 -2.48
CA GLY A 513 -52.98 39.78 -2.28
C GLY A 513 -51.65 39.74 -1.52
N THR A 514 -51.42 38.72 -0.68
CA THR A 514 -50.17 38.47 0.03
C THR A 514 -49.10 37.76 -0.83
N GLY A 515 -49.50 37.07 -1.91
CA GLY A 515 -48.62 36.22 -2.71
C GLY A 515 -48.26 34.90 -2.02
N LEU A 516 -48.94 34.58 -0.89
CA LEU A 516 -48.69 33.34 -0.15
C LEU A 516 -49.78 32.29 -0.36
N GLY A 517 -50.99 32.65 -0.81
CA GLY A 517 -52.14 31.75 -0.90
C GLY A 517 -51.86 30.48 -1.75
N LEU A 518 -51.32 30.62 -2.98
CA LEU A 518 -51.00 29.44 -3.83
C LEU A 518 -49.81 28.63 -3.30
N SER A 519 -48.86 29.25 -2.63
CA SER A 519 -47.78 28.51 -1.96
C SER A 519 -48.29 27.70 -0.78
N ILE A 520 -49.24 28.25 0.01
CA ILE A 520 -49.94 27.51 1.07
C ILE A 520 -50.68 26.31 0.48
N VAL A 521 -51.40 26.49 -0.64
CA VAL A 521 -52.06 25.38 -1.35
C VAL A 521 -51.06 24.28 -1.71
N LYS A 522 -49.93 24.65 -2.33
CA LYS A 522 -48.86 23.68 -2.71
C LYS A 522 -48.36 22.91 -1.50
N HIS A 523 -48.03 23.57 -0.39
CA HIS A 523 -47.55 22.92 0.82
C HIS A 523 -48.62 22.04 1.49
N ALA A 524 -49.86 22.51 1.55
CA ALA A 524 -50.95 21.73 2.11
C ALA A 524 -51.31 20.49 1.28
N VAL A 525 -51.24 20.58 -0.06
CA VAL A 525 -51.40 19.43 -0.98
C VAL A 525 -50.26 18.44 -0.79
N ALA A 526 -49.01 18.92 -0.72
CA ALA A 526 -47.83 18.07 -0.47
C ALA A 526 -47.90 17.38 0.89
N TYR A 527 -48.35 18.07 1.94
CA TYR A 527 -48.55 17.48 3.27
C TYR A 527 -49.55 16.30 3.25
N HIS A 528 -50.55 16.32 2.37
CA HIS A 528 -51.49 15.22 2.15
C HIS A 528 -51.08 14.25 1.04
N HIS A 529 -49.79 14.26 0.62
CA HIS A 529 -49.27 13.42 -0.48
C HIS A 529 -50.06 13.55 -1.79
N GLY A 530 -50.74 14.68 -1.99
CA GLY A 530 -51.50 14.95 -3.20
C GLY A 530 -50.67 15.53 -4.35
N THR A 531 -51.32 15.73 -5.48
CA THR A 531 -50.73 16.38 -6.67
C THR A 531 -51.54 17.62 -7.07
N LEU A 532 -50.83 18.61 -7.63
CA LEU A 532 -51.38 19.88 -8.05
C LEU A 532 -51.07 20.13 -9.52
N ARG A 533 -52.09 20.43 -10.32
CA ARG A 533 -51.96 20.76 -11.74
C ARG A 533 -52.63 22.08 -12.06
N LEU A 534 -51.99 22.90 -12.89
CA LEU A 534 -52.50 24.21 -13.32
C LEU A 534 -52.55 24.23 -14.84
N GLU A 535 -53.66 24.67 -15.41
CA GLU A 535 -53.88 24.94 -16.82
C GLU A 535 -54.48 26.35 -16.94
N SER A 536 -53.84 27.25 -17.67
CA SER A 536 -54.32 28.64 -17.79
C SER A 536 -53.96 29.22 -19.15
N GLN A 537 -54.81 30.06 -19.64
CA GLN A 537 -54.58 30.86 -20.85
C GLN A 537 -54.98 32.30 -20.62
N PRO A 538 -54.16 33.30 -20.97
CA PRO A 538 -54.50 34.70 -20.85
C PRO A 538 -55.84 35.03 -21.51
N GLY A 539 -56.73 35.67 -20.79
CA GLY A 539 -58.07 36.06 -21.27
C GLY A 539 -59.11 34.93 -21.34
N LYS A 540 -58.76 33.69 -20.95
CA LYS A 540 -59.70 32.54 -20.95
C LYS A 540 -59.94 31.93 -19.58
N GLY A 541 -59.20 32.39 -18.57
CA GLY A 541 -59.31 31.92 -17.21
C GLY A 541 -58.29 30.87 -16.82
N THR A 542 -58.45 30.27 -15.65
CA THR A 542 -57.54 29.30 -15.03
C THR A 542 -58.31 28.07 -14.54
N VAL A 543 -57.69 26.92 -14.66
CA VAL A 543 -58.13 25.66 -14.04
C VAL A 543 -57.04 25.15 -13.14
N ILE A 544 -57.34 24.96 -11.86
CA ILE A 544 -56.43 24.31 -10.90
C ILE A 544 -57.09 23.02 -10.44
N THR A 545 -56.36 21.92 -10.59
CA THR A 545 -56.80 20.60 -10.18
C THR A 545 -55.90 20.10 -9.03
N VAL A 546 -56.51 19.76 -7.91
CA VAL A 546 -55.88 19.13 -6.75
C VAL A 546 -56.37 17.71 -6.65
N THR A 547 -55.48 16.75 -6.63
CA THR A 547 -55.79 15.35 -6.41
C THR A 547 -55.21 14.90 -5.07
N LEU A 548 -56.04 14.36 -4.22
CA LEU A 548 -55.71 13.94 -2.84
C LEU A 548 -55.96 12.43 -2.69
N PRO A 549 -55.05 11.64 -2.20
CA PRO A 549 -55.30 10.23 -1.88
C PRO A 549 -56.29 10.11 -0.73
N LYS A 550 -57.22 9.12 -0.79
CA LYS A 550 -58.20 8.88 0.26
C LYS A 550 -57.57 8.40 1.57
N GLU A 551 -56.51 7.61 1.44
CA GLU A 551 -55.71 7.11 2.55
C GLU A 551 -54.25 7.51 2.32
N PRO A 552 -53.47 7.87 3.37
CA PRO A 552 -52.06 8.14 3.21
C PRO A 552 -51.36 6.89 2.67
N THR A 553 -50.67 7.02 1.57
CA THR A 553 -49.73 5.98 1.11
C THR A 553 -48.56 5.98 2.08
N GLU A 554 -48.29 4.82 2.73
CA GLU A 554 -47.12 4.59 3.60
C GLU A 554 -45.78 4.95 2.91
#